data_21fd1029398193d5f134ef021c1cc69a
#
_entry.id   21fd1029398193d5f134ef021c1cc69a
#
_cell.length_a   1.000
_cell.length_b   1.000
_cell.length_c   1.000
_cell.angle_alpha   90.00
_cell.angle_beta   90.00
_cell.angle_gamma   90.00
#
_symmetry.space_group_name_H-M   'P 1'
#
loop_
_entity.id
_entity.type
_entity.pdbx_description
1 polymer ?
#
loop_
_entity_poly.entity_id
_entity_poly.type
_entity_poly.pdbx_seq_one_letter_code
_entity_poly.pdbx_strand_id
1 'polypeptide(L)'
;MNYMKITKDNIDREHICCAMSGKQSLAKKAWLRQRFDEGLVFYRSEERGKCFIEYIPAENAWVPIVAPGYLYINCLWIAGSMKGHGYSNDLLDECIRDARAQGRKGLCILSTQGRKREFLSDPKYLAYKGFSGEDT
;
A
#
# COMPACT_ATOMS: atom_id res chain seq x y z
N MET A 1 15.16 -2.68 9.50
CA MET A 1 14.32 -1.47 9.47
C MET A 1 13.10 -1.68 10.35
N ASN A 2 12.71 -0.67 11.08
CA ASN A 2 11.53 -0.71 11.93
C ASN A 2 10.33 -0.10 11.20
N TYR A 3 9.15 -0.68 11.42
CA TYR A 3 7.92 -0.29 10.76
C TYR A 3 6.84 0.04 11.78
N MET A 4 5.84 0.81 11.37
CA MET A 4 4.68 1.11 12.20
C MET A 4 3.42 1.27 11.35
N LYS A 5 2.27 0.98 11.94
CA LYS A 5 0.98 1.25 11.32
C LYS A 5 0.49 2.63 11.74
N ILE A 6 -0.01 3.38 10.79
CA ILE A 6 -0.68 4.65 11.07
C ILE A 6 -2.15 4.33 11.36
N THR A 7 -2.67 4.87 12.45
CA THR A 7 -4.04 4.64 12.91
C THR A 7 -4.71 5.97 13.22
N LYS A 8 -5.99 5.94 13.53
CA LYS A 8 -6.70 7.14 13.99
C LYS A 8 -6.04 7.76 15.21
N ASP A 9 -5.42 6.95 16.06
CA ASP A 9 -4.82 7.41 17.30
C ASP A 9 -3.52 8.18 17.09
N ASN A 10 -2.77 7.88 16.03
CA ASN A 10 -1.46 8.49 15.82
C ASN A 10 -1.34 9.35 14.55
N ILE A 11 -2.34 9.34 13.68
CA ILE A 11 -2.23 9.99 12.37
C ILE A 11 -1.91 11.49 12.46
N ASP A 12 -2.38 12.17 13.50
CA ASP A 12 -2.15 13.60 13.63
C ASP A 12 -0.69 13.93 13.97
N ARG A 13 0.02 12.99 14.57
CA ARG A 13 1.41 13.15 15.02
C ARG A 13 2.42 12.62 14.02
N GLU A 14 2.00 11.78 13.10
CA GLU A 14 2.90 11.01 12.25
C GLU A 14 2.91 11.51 10.81
N HIS A 15 4.06 11.39 10.15
CA HIS A 15 4.12 11.65 8.72
C HIS A 15 3.50 10.50 7.94
N ILE A 16 2.91 10.81 6.79
CA ILE A 16 2.19 9.82 5.98
C ILE A 16 2.76 9.67 4.58
N CYS A 17 3.64 10.55 4.15
CA CYS A 17 4.23 10.45 2.83
C CYS A 17 5.52 11.23 2.74
N CYS A 18 6.31 10.85 1.74
CA CYS A 18 7.65 11.34 1.53
C CYS A 18 7.74 12.78 1.06
N ALA A 19 6.79 13.27 0.26
CA ALA A 19 6.98 14.53 -0.46
C ALA A 19 5.74 15.41 -0.56
N MET A 20 4.76 15.23 0.29
CA MET A 20 3.56 16.06 0.26
C MET A 20 3.76 17.40 0.97
N SER A 21 3.22 18.47 0.38
CA SER A 21 3.14 19.76 1.07
C SER A 21 2.21 19.64 2.27
N GLY A 22 2.32 20.60 3.22
CA GLY A 22 1.47 20.59 4.42
C GLY A 22 -0.02 20.52 4.09
N LYS A 23 -0.46 21.22 3.06
CA LYS A 23 -1.85 21.25 2.62
C LYS A 23 -2.31 19.89 2.07
N GLN A 24 -1.47 19.28 1.21
CA GLN A 24 -1.74 17.96 0.66
C GLN A 24 -1.72 16.89 1.75
N SER A 25 -0.81 17.02 2.70
CA SER A 25 -0.70 16.10 3.83
C SER A 25 -1.95 16.13 4.69
N LEU A 26 -2.49 17.33 4.98
CA LEU A 26 -3.72 17.45 5.76
C LEU A 26 -4.91 16.82 5.04
N ALA A 27 -5.03 17.04 3.75
CA ALA A 27 -6.10 16.44 2.94
C ALA A 27 -5.98 14.92 2.93
N LYS A 28 -4.78 14.38 2.76
CA LYS A 28 -4.55 12.93 2.78
C LYS A 28 -4.86 12.34 4.15
N LYS A 29 -4.48 13.01 5.23
CA LYS A 29 -4.78 12.54 6.59
C LYS A 29 -6.29 12.48 6.85
N ALA A 30 -7.04 13.46 6.38
CA ALA A 30 -8.50 13.45 6.51
C ALA A 30 -9.12 12.28 5.73
N TRP A 31 -8.62 12.03 4.53
CA TRP A 31 -9.07 10.91 3.69
C TRP A 31 -8.74 9.57 4.37
N LEU A 32 -7.51 9.40 4.84
CA LEU A 32 -7.08 8.18 5.53
C LEU A 32 -7.92 7.90 6.77
N ARG A 33 -8.21 8.95 7.55
CA ARG A 33 -9.02 8.80 8.77
C ARG A 33 -10.37 8.15 8.49
N GLN A 34 -11.01 8.55 7.40
CA GLN A 34 -12.28 7.95 6.99
C GLN A 34 -12.09 6.52 6.47
N ARG A 35 -11.00 6.28 5.73
CA ARG A 35 -10.74 4.96 5.14
C ARG A 35 -10.36 3.91 6.18
N PHE A 36 -9.79 4.33 7.31
CA PHE A 36 -9.48 3.40 8.40
C PHE A 36 -10.72 2.66 8.88
N ASP A 37 -11.88 3.33 8.89
CA ASP A 37 -13.16 2.70 9.24
C ASP A 37 -13.60 1.65 8.22
N GLU A 38 -13.07 1.72 7.00
CA GLU A 38 -13.36 0.77 5.92
C GLU A 38 -12.33 -0.34 5.84
N GLY A 39 -11.38 -0.38 6.77
CA GLY A 39 -10.37 -1.42 6.83
C GLY A 39 -9.06 -1.10 6.16
N LEU A 40 -8.84 0.17 5.76
CA LEU A 40 -7.55 0.57 5.18
C LEU A 40 -6.44 0.47 6.22
N VAL A 41 -5.29 -0.04 5.79
CA VAL A 41 -4.06 -0.10 6.58
C VAL A 41 -2.99 0.71 5.88
N PHE A 42 -2.31 1.56 6.63
CA PHE A 42 -1.15 2.32 6.17
C PHE A 42 0.03 1.90 7.05
N TYR A 43 0.99 1.20 6.44
CA TYR A 43 2.12 0.61 7.14
C TYR A 43 3.40 1.15 6.53
N ARG A 44 4.26 1.74 7.33
CA ARG A 44 5.45 2.43 6.83
C ARG A 44 6.66 2.21 7.72
N SER A 45 7.84 2.53 7.16
CA SER A 45 9.06 2.61 7.97
C SER A 45 8.88 3.70 9.03
N GLU A 46 9.48 3.51 10.21
CA GLU A 46 9.48 4.54 11.24
C GLU A 46 10.20 5.81 10.76
N GLU A 47 11.27 5.63 9.99
CA GLU A 47 11.98 6.75 9.40
C GLU A 47 11.20 7.33 8.23
N ARG A 48 11.17 8.67 8.17
CA ARG A 48 10.48 9.40 7.12
C ARG A 48 11.13 9.17 5.76
N GLY A 49 10.29 9.01 4.73
CA GLY A 49 10.77 9.01 3.35
C GLY A 49 11.47 7.76 2.90
N LYS A 50 11.24 6.62 3.52
CA LYS A 50 11.90 5.36 3.17
C LYS A 50 11.00 4.43 2.38
N CYS A 51 9.89 3.99 2.94
CA CYS A 51 8.98 3.08 2.26
C CYS A 51 7.64 3.00 2.97
N PHE A 52 6.59 2.65 2.24
CA PHE A 52 5.29 2.36 2.83
C PHE A 52 4.45 1.48 1.91
N ILE A 53 3.43 0.86 2.49
CA ILE A 53 2.37 0.16 1.76
C ILE A 53 1.01 0.62 2.32
N GLU A 54 0.04 0.74 1.43
CA GLU A 54 -1.33 1.12 1.77
C GLU A 54 -2.25 0.10 1.12
N TYR A 55 -3.09 -0.57 1.92
CA TYR A 55 -4.00 -1.58 1.39
C TYR A 55 -5.35 -1.55 2.12
N ILE A 56 -6.39 -2.05 1.45
CA ILE A 56 -7.77 -1.99 1.92
C ILE A 56 -8.51 -3.23 1.40
N PRO A 57 -9.54 -3.72 2.10
CA PRO A 57 -10.39 -4.75 1.50
C PRO A 57 -10.88 -4.32 0.12
N ALA A 58 -10.74 -5.20 -0.86
CA ALA A 58 -11.04 -4.86 -2.25
C ALA A 58 -12.50 -4.40 -2.43
N GLU A 59 -13.41 -4.90 -1.60
CA GLU A 59 -14.82 -4.49 -1.62
C GLU A 59 -14.99 -3.01 -1.32
N ASN A 60 -14.05 -2.42 -0.57
CA ASN A 60 -14.07 -1.02 -0.15
C ASN A 60 -13.09 -0.15 -0.93
N ALA A 61 -12.40 -0.69 -1.91
CA ALA A 61 -11.42 0.05 -2.70
C ALA A 61 -12.12 1.07 -3.60
N TRP A 62 -11.45 2.20 -3.80
CA TRP A 62 -11.98 3.31 -4.59
C TRP A 62 -11.50 3.25 -6.04
N VAL A 63 -11.49 2.05 -6.60
CA VAL A 63 -11.10 1.78 -7.98
C VAL A 63 -12.09 0.78 -8.57
N PRO A 64 -12.27 0.77 -9.90
CA PRO A 64 -13.24 -0.12 -10.55
C PRO A 64 -12.68 -1.55 -10.68
N ILE A 65 -12.56 -2.25 -9.55
CA ILE A 65 -12.13 -3.64 -9.54
C ILE A 65 -13.21 -4.53 -8.95
N VAL A 66 -13.23 -5.79 -9.37
CA VAL A 66 -14.10 -6.81 -8.81
C VAL A 66 -13.22 -7.94 -8.31
N ALA A 67 -12.95 -7.94 -7.00
CA ALA A 67 -12.07 -8.92 -6.37
C ALA A 67 -12.57 -9.22 -4.95
N PRO A 68 -13.80 -9.77 -4.80
CA PRO A 68 -14.34 -10.00 -3.47
C PRO A 68 -13.48 -11.01 -2.70
N GLY A 69 -13.23 -10.70 -1.45
CA GLY A 69 -12.40 -11.55 -0.60
C GLY A 69 -10.90 -11.30 -0.70
N TYR A 70 -10.47 -10.30 -1.47
CA TYR A 70 -9.06 -9.94 -1.60
C TYR A 70 -8.75 -8.66 -0.82
N LEU A 71 -7.49 -8.44 -0.48
CA LEU A 71 -6.99 -7.13 -0.09
C LEU A 71 -6.40 -6.45 -1.32
N TYR A 72 -6.81 -5.21 -1.56
CA TYR A 72 -6.30 -4.40 -2.67
C TYR A 72 -5.16 -3.52 -2.18
N ILE A 73 -4.00 -3.65 -2.83
CA ILE A 73 -2.85 -2.79 -2.56
C ILE A 73 -3.03 -1.51 -3.35
N ASN A 74 -3.34 -0.43 -2.63
CA ASN A 74 -3.58 0.88 -3.23
C ASN A 74 -2.28 1.57 -3.60
N CYS A 75 -1.24 1.40 -2.79
CA CYS A 75 0.07 1.97 -3.05
C CYS A 75 1.15 1.15 -2.35
N LEU A 76 2.25 0.93 -3.06
CA LEU A 76 3.45 0.31 -2.51
C LEU A 76 4.63 1.13 -3.03
N TRP A 77 5.37 1.76 -2.12
CA TRP A 77 6.41 2.70 -2.49
C TRP A 77 7.69 2.45 -1.71
N ILE A 78 8.80 2.48 -2.41
CA ILE A 78 10.15 2.38 -1.84
C ILE A 78 10.97 3.54 -2.42
N ALA A 79 11.62 4.31 -1.54
CA ALA A 79 12.52 5.37 -1.99
C ALA A 79 13.62 4.80 -2.86
N GLY A 80 14.06 5.55 -3.88
CA GLY A 80 15.07 5.07 -4.82
C GLY A 80 16.33 4.58 -4.13
N SER A 81 16.79 5.27 -3.08
CA SER A 81 17.98 4.89 -2.31
C SER A 81 17.78 3.62 -1.48
N MET A 82 16.53 3.21 -1.28
CA MET A 82 16.18 2.04 -0.45
C MET A 82 15.89 0.79 -1.28
N LYS A 83 15.89 0.90 -2.61
CA LYS A 83 15.65 -0.26 -3.49
C LYS A 83 16.79 -1.26 -3.38
N GLY A 84 16.47 -2.54 -3.55
CA GLY A 84 17.47 -3.60 -3.50
C GLY A 84 17.78 -4.12 -2.09
N HIS A 85 17.10 -3.63 -1.06
CA HIS A 85 17.32 -4.05 0.32
C HIS A 85 16.25 -5.01 0.85
N GLY A 86 15.29 -5.42 0.02
CA GLY A 86 14.23 -6.33 0.43
C GLY A 86 13.10 -5.70 1.24
N TYR A 87 13.03 -4.39 1.32
CA TYR A 87 12.00 -3.71 2.10
C TYR A 87 10.61 -3.92 1.53
N SER A 88 10.47 -4.06 0.21
CA SER A 88 9.17 -4.38 -0.38
C SER A 88 8.65 -5.74 0.08
N ASN A 89 9.54 -6.69 0.32
CA ASN A 89 9.15 -7.99 0.88
C ASN A 89 8.60 -7.83 2.28
N ASP A 90 9.23 -7.01 3.12
CA ASP A 90 8.76 -6.75 4.49
C ASP A 90 7.36 -6.17 4.47
N LEU A 91 7.11 -5.19 3.60
CA LEU A 91 5.81 -4.55 3.49
C LEU A 91 4.74 -5.52 2.97
N LEU A 92 5.08 -6.31 1.94
CA LEU A 92 4.17 -7.31 1.38
C LEU A 92 3.88 -8.42 2.40
N ASP A 93 4.87 -8.83 3.18
CA ASP A 93 4.69 -9.85 4.22
C ASP A 93 3.67 -9.42 5.26
N GLU A 94 3.67 -8.14 5.64
CA GLU A 94 2.67 -7.63 6.57
C GLU A 94 1.26 -7.64 5.95
N CYS A 95 1.16 -7.27 4.69
CA CYS A 95 -0.11 -7.34 3.96
C CYS A 95 -0.62 -8.77 3.88
N ILE A 96 0.25 -9.73 3.59
CA ILE A 96 -0.09 -11.15 3.54
C ILE A 96 -0.55 -11.63 4.92
N ARG A 97 0.14 -11.21 5.97
CA ARG A 97 -0.21 -11.58 7.34
C ARG A 97 -1.62 -11.08 7.69
N ASP A 98 -1.92 -9.83 7.36
CA ASP A 98 -3.25 -9.26 7.59
C ASP A 98 -4.32 -9.98 6.76
N ALA A 99 -4.00 -10.31 5.51
CA ALA A 99 -4.93 -11.05 4.65
C ALA A 99 -5.28 -12.42 5.25
N ARG A 100 -4.28 -13.12 5.75
CA ARG A 100 -4.48 -14.42 6.40
C ARG A 100 -5.30 -14.27 7.69
N ALA A 101 -5.00 -13.26 8.49
CA ALA A 101 -5.71 -13.01 9.74
C ALA A 101 -7.18 -12.70 9.49
N GLN A 102 -7.51 -12.06 8.38
CA GLN A 102 -8.89 -11.72 8.00
C GLN A 102 -9.57 -12.82 7.18
N GLY A 103 -8.90 -13.92 6.89
CA GLY A 103 -9.44 -14.99 6.04
C GLY A 103 -9.60 -14.56 4.58
N ARG A 104 -8.79 -13.63 4.10
CA ARG A 104 -8.85 -13.17 2.72
C ARG A 104 -8.28 -14.22 1.77
N LYS A 105 -8.75 -14.19 0.51
CA LYS A 105 -8.32 -15.14 -0.52
C LYS A 105 -6.94 -14.83 -1.08
N GLY A 106 -6.51 -13.57 -1.01
CA GLY A 106 -5.23 -13.15 -1.55
C GLY A 106 -5.13 -11.64 -1.67
N LEU A 107 -4.17 -11.20 -2.47
CA LEU A 107 -3.86 -9.79 -2.71
C LEU A 107 -4.08 -9.45 -4.17
N CYS A 108 -4.50 -8.21 -4.44
CA CYS A 108 -4.53 -7.71 -5.82
C CYS A 108 -3.95 -6.30 -5.86
N ILE A 109 -3.47 -5.92 -7.03
CA ILE A 109 -2.89 -4.60 -7.27
C ILE A 109 -3.12 -4.26 -8.74
N LEU A 110 -3.35 -2.97 -9.03
CA LEU A 110 -3.41 -2.52 -10.41
C LEU A 110 -2.01 -2.34 -10.94
N SER A 111 -1.71 -2.99 -12.07
CA SER A 111 -0.43 -2.85 -12.73
C SER A 111 -0.50 -1.70 -13.73
N THR A 112 0.59 -0.95 -13.85
CA THR A 112 0.70 0.15 -14.80
C THR A 112 1.22 -0.37 -16.13
N GLN A 113 0.52 -0.04 -17.22
CA GLN A 113 0.98 -0.36 -18.57
C GLN A 113 1.10 0.94 -19.36
N GLY A 114 2.22 1.11 -20.03
CA GLY A 114 2.47 2.31 -20.79
C GLY A 114 3.92 2.73 -20.75
N ARG A 115 4.20 3.95 -21.24
CA ARG A 115 5.58 4.44 -21.36
C ARG A 115 6.22 4.77 -20.03
N LYS A 116 5.44 5.32 -19.11
CA LYS A 116 5.94 5.67 -17.77
C LYS A 116 5.26 4.75 -16.76
N ARG A 117 6.05 3.95 -16.08
CA ARG A 117 5.58 3.02 -15.06
C ARG A 117 6.39 3.21 -13.80
N GLU A 118 5.68 3.14 -12.68
CA GLU A 118 6.35 3.00 -11.40
C GLU A 118 6.99 1.61 -11.35
N PHE A 119 8.20 1.53 -10.79
CA PHE A 119 8.91 0.25 -10.68
C PHE A 119 8.04 -0.80 -9.99
N LEU A 120 7.37 -0.42 -8.90
CA LEU A 120 6.59 -1.34 -8.08
C LEU A 120 5.26 -1.74 -8.71
N SER A 121 4.80 -1.06 -9.75
CA SER A 121 3.60 -1.45 -10.49
C SER A 121 3.90 -1.97 -11.89
N ASP A 122 5.18 -2.16 -12.22
CA ASP A 122 5.60 -2.76 -13.47
C ASP A 122 5.11 -4.21 -13.53
N PRO A 123 4.44 -4.65 -14.62
CA PRO A 123 3.97 -6.03 -14.74
C PRO A 123 5.05 -7.08 -14.55
N LYS A 124 6.28 -6.81 -15.00
CA LYS A 124 7.40 -7.75 -14.84
C LYS A 124 7.78 -7.92 -13.37
N TYR A 125 7.81 -6.81 -12.63
CA TYR A 125 8.11 -6.84 -11.20
C TYR A 125 7.03 -7.60 -10.44
N LEU A 126 5.76 -7.33 -10.75
CA LEU A 126 4.63 -7.99 -10.08
C LEU A 126 4.63 -9.49 -10.35
N ALA A 127 4.92 -9.90 -11.59
CA ALA A 127 5.03 -11.32 -11.93
C ALA A 127 6.18 -11.98 -11.14
N TYR A 128 7.31 -11.30 -10.99
CA TYR A 128 8.43 -11.78 -10.19
C TYR A 128 8.03 -12.00 -8.73
N LYS A 129 7.14 -11.15 -8.20
CA LYS A 129 6.63 -11.26 -6.82
C LYS A 129 5.49 -12.26 -6.67
N GLY A 130 5.08 -12.94 -7.73
CA GLY A 130 4.06 -13.97 -7.67
C GLY A 130 2.65 -13.51 -8.01
N PHE A 131 2.47 -12.30 -8.52
CA PHE A 131 1.17 -11.84 -9.00
C PHE A 131 0.90 -12.39 -10.40
N SER A 132 -0.34 -12.79 -10.66
CA SER A 132 -0.76 -13.16 -11.99
C SER A 132 -1.64 -12.07 -12.58
N GLY A 133 -1.57 -11.91 -13.90
CA GLY A 133 -2.39 -10.93 -14.60
C GLY A 133 -3.83 -11.39 -14.73
N GLU A 134 -4.76 -10.48 -14.38
CA GLU A 134 -6.19 -10.72 -14.53
C GLU A 134 -6.80 -9.48 -15.18
N ASP A 135 -7.72 -9.71 -16.12
CA ASP A 135 -8.50 -8.61 -16.68
C ASP A 135 -9.61 -8.20 -15.70
N THR A 136 -9.81 -6.91 -15.57
CA THR A 136 -10.85 -6.35 -14.70
C THR A 136 -12.08 -5.97 -15.46
#